data_0cdc345b87ef788ba7f12ead477ff19a
#
_entry.id   0cdc345b87ef788ba7f12ead477ff19a
#
_cell.length_a   1.000
_cell.length_b   1.000
_cell.length_c   1.000
_cell.angle_alpha   90.00
_cell.angle_beta   90.00
_cell.angle_gamma   90.00
#
_symmetry.space_group_name_H-M   'P 1'
#
loop_
_entity.id
_entity.type
_entity.pdbx_description
1 polymer ?
#
loop_
_entity_poly.entity_id
_entity_poly.type
_entity_poly.pdbx_seq_one_letter_code
_entity_poly.pdbx_strand_id
1 'polypeptide(L)' 'MFSENLKFLRKKKGLSQEELAVRLNIVRQTVSKWEKGVSHS' A
#
# COMPACT_ATOMS: atom_id res chain seq x y z
N MET A 1 11.78 0.77 -5.10
CA MET A 1 10.69 0.09 -5.81
C MET A 1 9.35 0.62 -5.35
N PHE A 2 8.36 0.51 -6.19
CA PHE A 2 7.04 1.06 -5.88
C PHE A 2 6.45 0.47 -4.59
N SER A 3 6.50 -0.85 -4.44
CA SER A 3 5.88 -1.49 -3.29
C SER A 3 6.57 -1.08 -1.99
N GLU A 4 7.88 -0.99 -2.01
CA GLU A 4 8.63 -0.57 -0.83
C GLU A 4 8.34 0.90 -0.52
N ASN A 5 8.23 1.71 -1.54
CA ASN A 5 7.96 3.12 -1.37
C ASN A 5 6.59 3.34 -0.76
N LEU A 6 5.62 2.58 -1.26
CA LEU A 6 4.25 2.68 -0.76
C LEU A 6 4.19 2.32 0.72
N LYS A 7 4.83 1.23 1.08
CA LYS A 7 4.84 0.79 2.46
C LYS A 7 5.54 1.81 3.35
N PHE A 8 6.65 2.34 2.89
CA PHE A 8 7.40 3.34 3.64
C PHE A 8 6.55 4.57 3.90
N LEU A 9 5.91 5.08 2.87
CA LEU A 9 5.10 6.28 3.00
C LEU A 9 3.92 6.04 3.93
N ARG A 10 3.33 4.85 3.85
CA ARG A 10 2.21 4.52 4.70
C ARG A 10 2.61 4.53 6.17
N LYS A 11 3.73 3.88 6.47
CA LYS A 11 4.20 3.81 7.85
C LYS A 11 4.65 5.18 8.35
N LYS A 12 5.23 5.96 7.48
CA LYS A 12 5.68 7.30 7.86
C LYS A 12 4.51 8.15 8.29
N LYS A 13 3.37 7.97 7.67
CA LYS A 13 2.17 8.72 8.01
C LYS A 13 1.36 8.05 9.11
N GLY A 14 1.79 6.88 9.57
CA GLY A 14 1.08 6.16 10.61
C GLY A 14 -0.25 5.60 10.15
N LEU A 15 -0.33 5.22 8.89
CA LEU A 15 -1.57 4.72 8.33
C LEU A 15 -1.57 3.19 8.29
N SER A 16 -2.74 2.60 8.49
CA SER A 16 -2.91 1.18 8.24
C SER A 16 -3.16 0.97 6.75
N GLN A 17 -3.11 -0.30 6.33
CA GLN A 17 -3.39 -0.59 4.93
C GLN A 17 -4.80 -0.15 4.56
N GLU A 18 -5.74 -0.35 5.46
CA GLU A 18 -7.11 0.03 5.22
C GLU A 18 -7.25 1.54 5.08
N GLU A 19 -6.57 2.27 5.93
CA GLU A 19 -6.63 3.73 5.86
C GLU A 19 -6.02 4.24 4.57
N LEU A 20 -4.93 3.63 4.16
CA LEU A 20 -4.31 4.03 2.90
C LEU A 20 -5.24 3.75 1.73
N ALA A 21 -5.91 2.60 1.77
CA ALA A 21 -6.84 2.25 0.70
C ALA A 21 -7.96 3.28 0.60
N VAL A 22 -8.47 3.71 1.74
CA VAL A 22 -9.54 4.72 1.75
C VAL A 22 -9.04 6.01 1.12
N ARG A 23 -7.85 6.43 1.48
CA ARG A 23 -7.31 7.68 0.96
C ARG A 23 -7.06 7.61 -0.54
N LEU A 24 -6.69 6.43 -1.03
CA LEU A 24 -6.45 6.25 -2.46
C LEU A 24 -7.72 5.88 -3.21
N ASN A 25 -8.81 5.71 -2.48
CA ASN A 25 -10.09 5.37 -3.07
C ASN A 25 -10.02 4.01 -3.78
N ILE A 26 -9.36 3.06 -3.14
CA ILE A 26 -9.23 1.69 -3.65
C ILE A 26 -9.54 0.73 -2.51
N VAL A 27 -9.60 -0.56 -2.83
CA VAL A 27 -9.86 -1.57 -1.81
C VAL A 27 -8.57 -1.94 -1.11
N ARG A 28 -8.70 -2.39 0.14
CA ARG A 28 -7.54 -2.75 0.93
C ARG A 28 -6.73 -3.87 0.29
N GLN A 29 -7.39 -4.77 -0.39
CA GLN A 29 -6.70 -5.87 -1.04
C GLN A 29 -5.70 -5.37 -2.07
N THR A 30 -6.02 -4.28 -2.74
CA THR A 30 -5.12 -3.70 -3.71
C THR A 30 -3.86 -3.19 -3.03
N VAL A 31 -4.02 -2.54 -1.88
CA VAL A 31 -2.86 -2.05 -1.14
C VAL A 31 -1.99 -3.21 -0.71
N SER A 32 -2.60 -4.26 -0.19
CA SER A 32 -1.86 -5.43 0.25
C SER A 32 -1.09 -6.05 -0.91
N LYS A 33 -1.74 -6.15 -2.06
CA LYS A 33 -1.11 -6.72 -3.24
C LYS A 33 0.08 -5.87 -3.67
N TRP A 34 -0.09 -4.57 -3.66
CA TRP A 34 1.00 -3.68 -4.05
C TRP A 34 2.18 -3.80 -3.11
N GLU A 35 1.91 -3.89 -1.82
CA GLU A 35 2.99 -3.94 -0.84
C GLU A 35 3.74 -5.27 -0.90
N LYS A 36 3.12 -6.28 -1.44
CA LYS A 36 3.79 -7.57 -1.61
C LYS A 36 4.67 -7.60 -2.86
N GLY A 37 4.56 -6.59 -3.69
CA GLY A 37 5.41 -6.51 -4.86
C GLY A 37 5.08 -7.55 -5.90
N VAL A 38 3.81 -7.78 -6.13
CA VAL A 38 3.39 -8.85 -7.05
C VAL A 38 3.69 -8.52 -8.50
N SER A 39 4.07 -7.32 -8.77
CA SER A 39 4.29 -6.90 -10.14
C SER A 39 5.35 -7.71 -10.84
N HIS A 40 6.19 -8.33 -10.10
CA HIS A 40 7.28 -9.11 -10.69
C HIS A 40 6.83 -10.49 -11.11
N SER A 41 5.73 -10.90 -10.62
CA SER A 41 5.16 -12.22 -10.89
C SER A 41 6.18 -13.33 -10.92
#